data_130dbd29f57c379658a8357ac62fd9b3
#
_entry.id   130dbd29f57c379658a8357ac62fd9b3
#
_cell.length_a   1.000
_cell.length_b   1.000
_cell.length_c   1.000
_cell.angle_alpha   90.00
_cell.angle_beta   90.00
_cell.angle_gamma   90.00
#
_symmetry.space_group_name_H-M   'P 1'
#
loop_
_entity.id
_entity.type
_entity.pdbx_description
1 polymer ?
#
loop_
_entity_poly.entity_id
_entity_poly.type
_entity_poly.pdbx_seq_one_letter_code
_entity_poly.pdbx_strand_id
1 'polypeptide(L)'
;MSRRAATALTMATVLTLTLAGCTDSKPPKTDQSGRGPGAPGVPQSKFFNQADFDRQMAQRRIAPQGDPNTPWLQMIQPTMVDTSKYVKRGKWHLCFSNAGVGNPWRVTGLTTLKAEAKLHPEIADLTVVDAESKDDKQIADLADLQTKGCHALIVSPNTTTALTPAIERACQTGVPVIVFDRGVTTDCPVTFIHPIGGYAFGADSAEFIALKAGKGGKVLAMRLLPDVDVLENRWAAAKVIFDREGVDVVGVEFNNADLPKAKTIVADYLKRFGKIDGVWLDAGFASVAVAEAFHAANQPVPPLTGEDQQDFLALWQKEKLTAIAPTYPVYQWRTAVIAATYILSGRPVPKEWILPQVIISSDTLSDYLTPGMPPLFFSTCGCQKMPGFPKEWSGK
;
A
#
# COMPACT_ATOMS: atom_id res chain seq x y z
N MET A 1 17.91 74.45 -5.82
CA MET A 1 19.23 74.82 -6.40
C MET A 1 19.89 73.55 -6.89
N SER A 2 19.97 73.47 -8.06
CA SER A 2 20.85 73.32 -9.23
C SER A 2 20.90 71.88 -9.70
N ARG A 3 20.19 71.58 -10.70
CA ARG A 3 20.43 71.09 -12.06
C ARG A 3 21.91 70.80 -12.39
N ARG A 4 22.15 69.60 -12.95
CA ARG A 4 22.82 69.47 -14.28
C ARG A 4 22.63 68.08 -14.87
N ALA A 5 22.12 68.14 -16.13
CA ALA A 5 22.06 67.07 -17.06
C ALA A 5 23.35 66.95 -17.88
N ALA A 6 23.63 65.82 -18.47
CA ALA A 6 24.38 65.62 -19.73
C ALA A 6 24.30 64.13 -20.06
N THR A 7 23.67 63.75 -21.08
CA THR A 7 23.88 63.76 -22.53
C THR A 7 24.27 62.38 -23.06
N ALA A 8 23.45 61.88 -23.92
CA ALA A 8 23.45 60.61 -24.62
C ALA A 8 24.67 60.48 -25.58
N LEU A 9 25.08 59.25 -25.81
CA LEU A 9 25.74 58.88 -27.07
C LEU A 9 25.22 57.53 -27.54
N THR A 10 24.49 57.61 -28.64
CA THR A 10 23.99 56.53 -29.47
C THR A 10 25.13 55.90 -30.29
N MET A 11 25.24 54.58 -30.23
CA MET A 11 25.95 53.82 -31.27
C MET A 11 25.02 52.70 -31.76
N ALA A 12 24.53 52.86 -32.97
CA ALA A 12 23.79 51.87 -33.71
C ALA A 12 24.74 50.81 -34.26
N THR A 13 24.49 49.57 -33.94
CA THR A 13 25.10 48.47 -34.67
C THR A 13 24.00 47.61 -35.25
N VAL A 14 23.96 47.63 -36.59
CA VAL A 14 23.11 46.81 -37.42
C VAL A 14 23.54 45.36 -37.27
N LEU A 15 22.66 44.49 -36.86
CA LEU A 15 22.87 43.03 -36.92
C LEU A 15 21.72 42.41 -37.70
N THR A 16 22.07 41.80 -38.81
CA THR A 16 21.22 41.12 -39.78
C THR A 16 20.39 40.00 -39.13
N LEU A 17 19.07 40.05 -39.32
CA LEU A 17 18.17 38.94 -39.03
C LEU A 17 18.38 37.83 -40.07
N THR A 18 18.83 36.66 -39.61
CA THR A 18 18.56 35.41 -40.31
C THR A 18 17.32 34.76 -39.70
N LEU A 19 16.28 34.64 -40.50
CA LEU A 19 15.10 33.83 -40.17
C LEU A 19 15.53 32.34 -40.08
N ALA A 20 15.51 31.79 -38.89
CA ALA A 20 15.50 30.34 -38.67
C ALA A 20 14.06 29.92 -38.29
N GLY A 21 13.54 28.96 -39.05
CA GLY A 21 12.14 28.56 -39.01
C GLY A 21 11.71 28.01 -37.65
N CYS A 22 10.48 28.34 -37.31
CA CYS A 22 9.69 27.68 -36.24
C CYS A 22 9.51 26.20 -36.61
N THR A 23 10.22 25.32 -35.96
CA THR A 23 9.84 23.92 -35.94
C THR A 23 8.88 23.72 -34.76
N ASP A 24 7.63 23.45 -35.10
CA ASP A 24 6.63 22.93 -34.17
C ASP A 24 7.18 21.71 -33.45
N SER A 25 7.59 21.87 -32.20
CA SER A 25 7.84 20.75 -31.30
C SER A 25 6.49 20.25 -30.78
N LYS A 26 5.91 19.30 -31.53
CA LYS A 26 4.88 18.41 -30.99
C LYS A 26 5.41 17.77 -29.70
N PRO A 27 4.57 17.67 -28.62
CA PRO A 27 4.95 16.85 -27.47
C PRO A 27 5.19 15.41 -27.92
N PRO A 28 6.12 14.68 -27.31
CA PRO A 28 6.42 13.31 -27.70
C PRO A 28 5.15 12.48 -27.58
N LYS A 29 4.68 11.95 -28.69
CA LYS A 29 3.69 10.90 -28.71
C LYS A 29 4.28 9.72 -27.95
N THR A 30 3.66 9.31 -26.83
CA THR A 30 3.91 8.01 -26.24
C THR A 30 3.61 6.96 -27.31
N ASP A 31 4.67 6.30 -27.76
CA ASP A 31 4.60 5.25 -28.74
C ASP A 31 3.90 4.03 -28.13
N GLN A 32 2.63 3.82 -28.50
CA GLN A 32 1.80 2.69 -28.07
C GLN A 32 1.86 1.54 -29.08
N SER A 33 2.85 1.50 -29.97
CA SER A 33 2.97 0.45 -30.97
C SER A 33 4.35 -0.24 -30.93
N GLY A 34 4.60 -0.98 -29.86
CA GLY A 34 5.78 -1.83 -29.71
C GLY A 34 5.42 -3.26 -29.32
N ARG A 35 4.54 -3.95 -30.06
CA ARG A 35 4.47 -5.40 -30.01
C ARG A 35 5.65 -6.00 -30.76
N GLY A 36 6.84 -5.99 -30.13
CA GLY A 36 7.90 -6.90 -30.48
C GLY A 36 7.67 -8.23 -29.73
N PRO A 37 8.03 -9.40 -30.30
CA PRO A 37 7.98 -10.66 -29.57
C PRO A 37 9.10 -10.69 -28.53
N GLY A 38 8.87 -10.06 -27.40
CA GLY A 38 9.70 -10.24 -26.21
C GLY A 38 9.35 -11.59 -25.60
N ALA A 39 10.34 -12.26 -25.02
CA ALA A 39 10.11 -13.48 -24.28
C ALA A 39 8.98 -13.26 -23.26
N PRO A 40 8.04 -14.23 -23.09
CA PRO A 40 6.92 -14.04 -22.18
C PRO A 40 7.45 -13.77 -20.77
N GLY A 41 7.08 -12.64 -20.18
CA GLY A 41 7.14 -12.44 -18.76
C GLY A 41 8.25 -11.54 -18.20
N VAL A 42 8.98 -10.75 -18.97
CA VAL A 42 9.93 -9.78 -18.38
C VAL A 42 9.24 -8.43 -18.20
N PRO A 43 8.92 -8.02 -16.97
CA PRO A 43 8.39 -6.69 -16.69
C PRO A 43 9.48 -5.64 -16.94
N GLN A 44 9.13 -4.57 -17.64
CA GLN A 44 10.03 -3.44 -17.86
C GLN A 44 9.92 -2.37 -16.78
N SER A 45 9.54 -2.74 -15.56
CA SER A 45 9.42 -1.80 -14.46
C SER A 45 10.68 -1.79 -13.61
N LYS A 46 11.20 -0.59 -13.29
CA LYS A 46 12.29 -0.38 -12.30
C LYS A 46 11.98 -0.97 -10.92
N PHE A 47 10.70 -1.22 -10.62
CA PHE A 47 10.22 -1.78 -9.37
C PHE A 47 10.09 -3.30 -9.39
N PHE A 48 10.37 -3.97 -10.51
CA PHE A 48 10.26 -5.42 -10.57
C PHE A 48 11.58 -6.10 -10.17
N ASN A 49 11.46 -7.00 -9.21
CA ASN A 49 12.54 -7.91 -8.81
C ASN A 49 12.06 -9.36 -9.00
N GLN A 50 12.72 -10.09 -9.88
CA GLN A 50 12.34 -11.48 -10.22
C GLN A 50 12.44 -12.41 -9.02
N ALA A 51 13.49 -12.30 -8.21
CA ALA A 51 13.68 -13.17 -7.05
C ALA A 51 12.58 -12.94 -5.99
N ASP A 52 12.20 -11.69 -5.75
CA ASP A 52 11.10 -11.36 -4.82
C ASP A 52 9.74 -11.80 -5.38
N PHE A 53 9.52 -11.64 -6.67
CA PHE A 53 8.32 -12.16 -7.33
C PHE A 53 8.20 -13.67 -7.13
N ASP A 54 9.24 -14.43 -7.48
CA ASP A 54 9.25 -15.90 -7.37
C ASP A 54 9.06 -16.35 -5.91
N ARG A 55 9.70 -15.66 -4.97
CA ARG A 55 9.55 -15.88 -3.53
C ARG A 55 8.10 -15.69 -3.08
N GLN A 56 7.46 -14.60 -3.44
CA GLN A 56 6.08 -14.32 -3.06
C GLN A 56 5.10 -15.31 -3.73
N MET A 57 5.35 -15.70 -4.99
CA MET A 57 4.56 -16.74 -5.67
C MET A 57 4.67 -18.08 -4.96
N ALA A 58 5.83 -18.43 -4.43
CA ALA A 58 6.00 -19.64 -3.61
C ALA A 58 5.27 -19.49 -2.25
N GLN A 59 5.40 -18.36 -1.58
CA GLN A 59 4.79 -18.11 -0.26
C GLN A 59 3.26 -18.13 -0.29
N ARG A 60 2.61 -17.75 -1.38
CA ARG A 60 1.14 -17.88 -1.56
C ARG A 60 0.63 -19.30 -1.35
N ARG A 61 1.47 -20.31 -1.55
CA ARG A 61 1.12 -21.73 -1.47
C ARG A 61 1.47 -22.38 -0.13
N ILE A 62 2.08 -21.62 0.79
CA ILE A 62 2.54 -22.14 2.08
C ILE A 62 1.48 -21.84 3.13
N ALA A 63 1.05 -22.89 3.84
CA ALA A 63 0.16 -22.71 4.96
C ALA A 63 0.87 -21.94 6.09
N PRO A 64 0.30 -20.86 6.62
CA PRO A 64 0.86 -20.14 7.75
C PRO A 64 0.95 -21.03 8.99
N GLN A 65 2.01 -20.85 9.78
CA GLN A 65 2.15 -21.48 11.10
C GLN A 65 1.36 -20.67 12.14
N GLY A 66 0.72 -21.33 13.08
CA GLY A 66 -0.05 -20.72 14.17
C GLY A 66 -1.57 -20.92 14.01
N ASP A 67 -2.33 -20.43 15.01
CA ASP A 67 -3.78 -20.56 15.05
C ASP A 67 -4.45 -19.66 13.98
N PRO A 68 -5.26 -20.23 13.06
CA PRO A 68 -5.97 -19.45 12.04
C PRO A 68 -6.98 -18.43 12.62
N ASN A 69 -7.42 -18.59 13.86
CA ASN A 69 -8.29 -17.63 14.55
C ASN A 69 -7.55 -16.37 15.03
N THR A 70 -6.22 -16.38 15.00
CA THR A 70 -5.36 -15.26 15.37
C THR A 70 -4.35 -14.96 14.26
N PRO A 71 -4.81 -14.57 13.05
CA PRO A 71 -3.93 -14.42 11.88
C PRO A 71 -2.82 -13.38 12.09
N TRP A 72 -2.99 -12.44 13.01
CA TRP A 72 -1.95 -11.49 13.43
C TRP A 72 -0.78 -12.12 14.21
N LEU A 73 -0.91 -13.38 14.64
CA LEU A 73 0.14 -14.18 15.28
C LEU A 73 0.71 -15.24 14.34
N GLN A 74 0.06 -15.47 13.20
CA GLN A 74 0.55 -16.43 12.24
C GLN A 74 1.82 -15.92 11.54
N MET A 75 2.59 -16.85 11.00
CA MET A 75 3.83 -16.54 10.29
C MET A 75 4.10 -17.56 9.18
N ILE A 76 4.67 -17.08 8.08
CA ILE A 76 5.06 -17.89 6.93
C ILE A 76 6.58 -18.07 6.96
N GLN A 77 7.08 -19.32 7.02
CA GLN A 77 8.51 -19.68 6.99
C GLN A 77 9.41 -18.81 7.90
N PRO A 78 9.11 -18.69 9.21
CA PRO A 78 9.85 -17.79 10.08
C PRO A 78 11.27 -18.26 10.31
N THR A 79 12.24 -17.33 10.27
CA THR A 79 13.58 -17.50 10.84
C THR A 79 13.63 -16.70 12.13
N MET A 80 13.70 -17.40 13.27
CA MET A 80 13.61 -16.80 14.59
C MET A 80 14.90 -16.11 15.02
N VAL A 81 14.76 -14.92 15.65
CA VAL A 81 15.85 -14.13 16.24
C VAL A 81 15.76 -14.20 17.75
N ASP A 82 16.89 -14.44 18.40
CA ASP A 82 17.00 -14.34 19.85
C ASP A 82 16.90 -12.88 20.30
N THR A 83 16.02 -12.64 21.26
CA THR A 83 15.74 -11.31 21.81
C THR A 83 16.15 -11.17 23.29
N SER A 84 16.83 -12.15 23.85
CA SER A 84 17.20 -12.21 25.26
C SER A 84 17.96 -10.97 25.75
N LYS A 85 18.78 -10.35 24.88
CA LYS A 85 19.50 -9.11 25.16
C LYS A 85 18.61 -7.88 25.36
N TYR A 86 17.35 -7.94 24.95
CA TYR A 86 16.40 -6.82 25.04
C TYR A 86 15.44 -6.90 26.23
N VAL A 87 15.57 -7.92 27.07
CA VAL A 87 14.69 -8.12 28.23
C VAL A 87 14.66 -6.86 29.11
N LYS A 88 13.45 -6.39 29.38
CA LYS A 88 13.19 -5.26 30.30
C LYS A 88 12.23 -5.68 31.40
N ARG A 89 12.62 -5.48 32.64
CA ARG A 89 11.76 -5.69 33.81
C ARG A 89 10.92 -4.44 34.09
N GLY A 90 9.75 -4.63 34.67
CA GLY A 90 8.84 -3.54 35.05
C GLY A 90 7.91 -3.12 33.91
N LYS A 91 7.53 -1.85 33.94
CA LYS A 91 6.62 -1.27 32.93
C LYS A 91 7.39 -0.75 31.73
N TRP A 92 6.76 -0.82 30.58
CA TRP A 92 7.38 -0.44 29.30
C TRP A 92 6.80 0.86 28.74
N HIS A 93 7.65 1.64 28.15
CA HIS A 93 7.31 2.76 27.29
C HIS A 93 7.62 2.38 25.85
N LEU A 94 6.60 2.25 25.02
CA LEU A 94 6.73 2.03 23.59
C LEU A 94 6.67 3.35 22.84
N CYS A 95 7.44 3.47 21.78
CA CYS A 95 7.35 4.59 20.87
C CYS A 95 7.01 4.11 19.47
N PHE A 96 6.12 4.85 18.80
CA PHE A 96 5.71 4.57 17.43
C PHE A 96 5.88 5.78 16.53
N SER A 97 6.69 5.64 15.48
CA SER A 97 6.83 6.61 14.40
C SER A 97 5.99 6.15 13.21
N ASN A 98 4.91 6.89 12.94
CA ASN A 98 3.96 6.61 11.88
C ASN A 98 4.24 7.47 10.65
N ALA A 99 4.25 6.88 9.46
CA ALA A 99 4.36 7.63 8.20
C ALA A 99 3.26 8.68 8.02
N GLY A 100 2.02 8.37 8.46
CA GLY A 100 0.89 9.29 8.38
C GLY A 100 -0.45 8.59 8.60
N VAL A 101 -1.51 9.38 8.80
CA VAL A 101 -2.90 8.91 8.92
C VAL A 101 -3.78 9.39 7.76
N GLY A 102 -3.17 9.74 6.63
CA GLY A 102 -3.85 10.35 5.48
C GLY A 102 -4.81 9.43 4.70
N ASN A 103 -5.00 8.17 5.12
CA ASN A 103 -5.94 7.26 4.48
C ASN A 103 -6.66 6.35 5.49
N PRO A 104 -7.84 5.80 5.13
CA PRO A 104 -8.68 4.99 6.04
C PRO A 104 -8.00 3.72 6.55
N TRP A 105 -7.15 3.07 5.77
CA TRP A 105 -6.38 1.90 6.20
C TRP A 105 -5.49 2.25 7.40
N ARG A 106 -4.79 3.39 7.33
CA ARG A 106 -3.92 3.86 8.43
C ARG A 106 -4.71 4.34 9.64
N VAL A 107 -5.90 4.93 9.45
CA VAL A 107 -6.79 5.31 10.55
C VAL A 107 -7.26 4.08 11.31
N THR A 108 -7.77 3.06 10.62
CA THR A 108 -8.16 1.78 11.21
C THR A 108 -6.97 1.10 11.90
N GLY A 109 -5.81 1.12 11.25
CA GLY A 109 -4.56 0.54 11.77
C GLY A 109 -4.10 1.18 13.07
N LEU A 110 -4.00 2.52 13.12
CA LEU A 110 -3.56 3.26 14.31
C LEU A 110 -4.52 3.04 15.49
N THR A 111 -5.83 3.04 15.24
CA THR A 111 -6.83 2.71 16.25
C THR A 111 -6.60 1.31 16.81
N THR A 112 -6.37 0.34 15.93
CA THR A 112 -6.13 -1.06 16.28
C THR A 112 -4.81 -1.24 17.05
N LEU A 113 -3.73 -0.56 16.64
CA LEU A 113 -2.45 -0.55 17.36
C LEU A 113 -2.59 -0.03 18.79
N LYS A 114 -3.29 1.11 18.95
CA LYS A 114 -3.54 1.70 20.26
C LYS A 114 -4.41 0.80 21.15
N ALA A 115 -5.41 0.13 20.56
CA ALA A 115 -6.24 -0.82 21.26
C ALA A 115 -5.45 -2.07 21.69
N GLU A 116 -4.58 -2.60 20.82
CA GLU A 116 -3.70 -3.71 21.16
C GLU A 116 -2.77 -3.36 22.32
N ALA A 117 -2.16 -2.16 22.32
CA ALA A 117 -1.28 -1.73 23.41
C ALA A 117 -2.01 -1.74 24.78
N LYS A 118 -3.29 -1.39 24.83
CA LYS A 118 -4.11 -1.43 26.06
C LYS A 118 -4.35 -2.85 26.58
N LEU A 119 -4.22 -3.89 25.76
CA LEU A 119 -4.36 -5.29 26.17
C LEU A 119 -3.15 -5.81 26.93
N HIS A 120 -2.04 -5.09 26.91
CA HIS A 120 -0.77 -5.47 27.53
C HIS A 120 -0.51 -4.62 28.77
N PRO A 121 -0.81 -5.12 29.97
CA PRO A 121 -0.65 -4.34 31.20
C PRO A 121 0.79 -3.95 31.49
N GLU A 122 1.78 -4.58 30.84
CA GLU A 122 3.20 -4.23 30.93
C GLU A 122 3.49 -2.91 30.22
N ILE A 123 2.70 -2.50 29.21
CA ILE A 123 2.85 -1.24 28.51
C ILE A 123 2.21 -0.15 29.34
N ALA A 124 3.04 0.71 29.97
CA ALA A 124 2.56 1.84 30.75
C ALA A 124 2.33 3.08 29.91
N ASP A 125 3.08 3.22 28.80
CA ASP A 125 2.98 4.38 27.92
C ASP A 125 3.24 3.99 26.46
N LEU A 126 2.56 4.69 25.55
CA LEU A 126 2.73 4.59 24.11
C LEU A 126 2.79 6.00 23.50
N THR A 127 4.00 6.47 23.23
CA THR A 127 4.21 7.72 22.50
C THR A 127 4.04 7.47 20.98
N VAL A 128 3.15 8.24 20.35
CA VAL A 128 2.91 8.15 18.90
C VAL A 128 3.24 9.49 18.27
N VAL A 129 4.06 9.48 17.22
CA VAL A 129 4.32 10.62 16.36
C VAL A 129 3.86 10.32 14.93
N ASP A 130 3.36 11.34 14.26
CA ASP A 130 2.83 11.23 12.89
C ASP A 130 3.63 12.12 11.95
N ALA A 131 4.21 11.53 10.94
CA ALA A 131 5.08 12.23 9.98
C ALA A 131 4.30 13.00 8.90
N GLU A 132 2.97 12.89 8.85
CA GLU A 132 2.14 13.58 7.85
C GLU A 132 2.57 13.27 6.40
N SER A 133 3.06 12.05 6.16
CA SER A 133 3.61 11.60 4.89
C SER A 133 4.83 12.40 4.39
N LYS A 134 5.64 12.93 5.33
CA LYS A 134 6.86 13.68 5.02
C LYS A 134 8.09 12.96 5.59
N ASP A 135 9.06 12.64 4.73
CA ASP A 135 10.28 11.92 5.13
C ASP A 135 11.13 12.73 6.10
N ASP A 136 11.35 14.01 5.82
CA ASP A 136 12.13 14.93 6.68
C ASP A 136 11.55 15.05 8.07
N LYS A 137 10.22 15.14 8.18
CA LYS A 137 9.53 15.13 9.47
C LYS A 137 9.73 13.81 10.20
N GLN A 138 9.58 12.67 9.50
CA GLN A 138 9.77 11.36 10.13
C GLN A 138 11.20 11.14 10.60
N ILE A 139 12.19 11.63 9.85
CA ILE A 139 13.61 11.60 10.26
C ILE A 139 13.83 12.40 11.55
N ALA A 140 13.25 13.59 11.65
CA ALA A 140 13.32 14.41 12.87
C ALA A 140 12.57 13.75 14.03
N ASP A 141 11.36 13.25 13.81
CA ASP A 141 10.57 12.53 14.81
C ASP A 141 11.34 11.32 15.38
N LEU A 142 12.02 10.54 14.52
CA LEU A 142 12.84 9.41 14.94
C LEU A 142 14.03 9.84 15.83
N ALA A 143 14.66 10.97 15.53
CA ALA A 143 15.73 11.52 16.35
C ALA A 143 15.21 11.97 17.73
N ASP A 144 14.05 12.62 17.77
CA ASP A 144 13.41 13.04 19.02
C ASP A 144 12.99 11.85 19.89
N LEU A 145 12.43 10.80 19.30
CA LEU A 145 12.02 9.58 20.01
C LEU A 145 13.19 8.87 20.69
N GLN A 146 14.41 8.96 20.15
CA GLN A 146 15.60 8.40 20.79
C GLN A 146 15.91 9.03 22.16
N THR A 147 15.43 10.25 22.40
CA THR A 147 15.62 10.97 23.68
C THR A 147 14.48 10.75 24.68
N LYS A 148 13.38 10.10 24.28
CA LYS A 148 12.17 9.91 25.10
C LYS A 148 12.23 8.73 26.07
N GLY A 149 13.32 7.97 26.10
CA GLY A 149 13.44 6.79 26.96
C GLY A 149 12.55 5.62 26.53
N CYS A 150 12.34 5.45 25.25
CA CYS A 150 11.60 4.33 24.70
C CYS A 150 12.31 3.00 25.00
N HIS A 151 11.56 1.98 25.41
CA HIS A 151 12.08 0.62 25.59
C HIS A 151 12.07 -0.19 24.27
N ALA A 152 11.14 0.13 23.36
CA ALA A 152 11.14 -0.36 21.99
C ALA A 152 10.62 0.73 21.05
N LEU A 153 11.12 0.74 19.82
CA LEU A 153 10.74 1.67 18.77
C LEU A 153 10.05 0.91 17.64
N ILE A 154 8.79 1.23 17.40
CA ILE A 154 8.00 0.72 16.26
C ILE A 154 8.03 1.78 15.17
N VAL A 155 8.24 1.39 13.91
CA VAL A 155 8.32 2.31 12.78
C VAL A 155 7.51 1.76 11.59
N SER A 156 6.59 2.57 11.05
CA SER A 156 6.04 2.39 9.71
C SER A 156 6.67 3.46 8.83
N PRO A 157 7.71 3.15 8.02
CA PRO A 157 8.44 4.16 7.25
C PRO A 157 7.57 4.81 6.18
N ASN A 158 7.74 6.11 5.96
CA ASN A 158 7.06 6.78 4.85
C ASN A 158 7.64 6.36 3.50
N THR A 159 8.97 6.36 3.37
CA THR A 159 9.67 5.78 2.23
C THR A 159 10.84 4.91 2.67
N THR A 160 11.16 3.90 1.88
CA THR A 160 12.24 2.94 2.18
C THR A 160 13.61 3.63 2.22
N THR A 161 13.97 4.30 1.13
CA THR A 161 15.33 4.82 0.95
C THR A 161 15.66 5.98 1.90
N ALA A 162 14.76 6.95 2.02
CA ALA A 162 15.03 8.14 2.83
C ALA A 162 15.08 7.83 4.34
N LEU A 163 14.27 6.86 4.80
CA LEU A 163 14.18 6.52 6.22
C LEU A 163 15.27 5.55 6.68
N THR A 164 15.89 4.77 5.80
CA THR A 164 16.92 3.78 6.16
C THR A 164 18.03 4.36 7.05
N PRO A 165 18.69 5.50 6.74
CA PRO A 165 19.75 6.04 7.58
C PRO A 165 19.29 6.48 8.97
N ALA A 166 18.04 6.96 9.09
CA ALA A 166 17.48 7.36 10.40
C ALA A 166 17.18 6.13 11.27
N ILE A 167 16.70 5.04 10.66
CA ILE A 167 16.46 3.77 11.34
C ILE A 167 17.77 3.11 11.76
N GLU A 168 18.83 3.17 10.95
CA GLU A 168 20.16 2.70 11.34
C GLU A 168 20.70 3.44 12.58
N ARG A 169 20.55 4.75 12.61
CA ARG A 169 20.90 5.53 13.82
C ARG A 169 20.09 5.10 15.05
N ALA A 170 18.78 4.84 14.87
CA ALA A 170 17.95 4.34 15.96
C ALA A 170 18.42 2.95 16.45
N CYS A 171 18.78 2.03 15.56
CA CYS A 171 19.34 0.73 15.93
C CYS A 171 20.64 0.85 16.76
N GLN A 172 21.48 1.84 16.45
CA GLN A 172 22.76 2.06 17.17
C GLN A 172 22.58 2.46 18.63
N THR A 173 21.40 2.92 19.03
CA THR A 173 21.09 3.26 20.43
C THR A 173 20.97 2.03 21.33
N GLY A 174 20.87 0.83 20.76
CA GLY A 174 20.61 -0.41 21.49
C GLY A 174 19.15 -0.65 21.85
N VAL A 175 18.25 0.28 21.53
CA VAL A 175 16.79 0.10 21.63
C VAL A 175 16.34 -0.82 20.49
N PRO A 176 15.54 -1.88 20.76
CA PRO A 176 15.04 -2.73 19.67
C PRO A 176 14.11 -1.96 18.73
N VAL A 177 14.39 -2.04 17.43
CA VAL A 177 13.61 -1.41 16.38
C VAL A 177 12.78 -2.48 15.68
N ILE A 178 11.47 -2.24 15.59
CA ILE A 178 10.47 -3.04 14.88
C ILE A 178 10.01 -2.23 13.67
N VAL A 179 10.19 -2.75 12.47
CA VAL A 179 9.68 -2.14 11.24
C VAL A 179 8.46 -2.91 10.77
N PHE A 180 7.43 -2.23 10.26
CA PHE A 180 6.28 -2.87 9.65
C PHE A 180 5.72 -2.07 8.47
N ASP A 181 4.86 -2.68 7.65
CA ASP A 181 4.23 -2.14 6.46
C ASP A 181 5.25 -1.98 5.32
N ARG A 182 6.03 -0.92 5.31
CA ARG A 182 7.10 -0.68 4.34
C ARG A 182 8.45 -1.04 4.93
N GLY A 183 9.29 -1.69 4.12
CA GLY A 183 10.62 -2.11 4.54
C GLY A 183 11.66 -1.01 4.51
N VAL A 184 12.86 -1.37 4.89
CA VAL A 184 14.09 -0.56 4.80
C VAL A 184 15.21 -1.38 4.19
N THR A 185 16.27 -0.74 3.69
CA THR A 185 17.40 -1.41 3.02
C THR A 185 18.55 -1.74 3.99
N THR A 186 18.20 -2.07 5.26
CA THR A 186 19.17 -2.44 6.30
C THR A 186 18.63 -3.60 7.13
N ASP A 187 19.51 -4.44 7.61
CA ASP A 187 19.19 -5.60 8.46
C ASP A 187 19.17 -5.27 9.95
N CYS A 188 19.33 -4.01 10.35
CA CYS A 188 19.45 -3.64 11.75
C CYS A 188 18.16 -3.80 12.57
N PRO A 189 16.91 -3.65 12.05
CA PRO A 189 15.70 -3.92 12.81
C PRO A 189 15.67 -5.35 13.34
N VAL A 190 15.13 -5.54 14.55
CA VAL A 190 14.98 -6.86 15.15
C VAL A 190 14.03 -7.73 14.32
N THR A 191 12.95 -7.12 13.85
CA THR A 191 11.96 -7.79 12.98
C THR A 191 11.38 -6.79 11.97
N PHE A 192 11.06 -7.31 10.77
CA PHE A 192 10.24 -6.62 9.78
C PHE A 192 8.94 -7.37 9.58
N ILE A 193 7.80 -6.70 9.81
CA ILE A 193 6.46 -7.29 9.79
C ILE A 193 5.72 -6.79 8.56
N HIS A 194 5.27 -7.72 7.72
CA HIS A 194 4.50 -7.40 6.50
C HIS A 194 3.68 -8.63 6.04
N PRO A 195 2.63 -8.47 5.22
CA PRO A 195 1.99 -9.60 4.53
C PRO A 195 2.92 -10.16 3.45
N ILE A 196 2.51 -11.22 2.75
CA ILE A 196 3.33 -11.81 1.67
C ILE A 196 3.89 -10.75 0.73
N GLY A 197 3.05 -9.82 0.25
CA GLY A 197 3.54 -8.62 -0.43
C GLY A 197 2.77 -8.20 -1.67
N GLY A 198 3.29 -7.18 -2.33
CA GLY A 198 2.64 -6.55 -3.49
C GLY A 198 2.53 -7.47 -4.70
N TYR A 199 3.54 -8.29 -4.98
CA TYR A 199 3.48 -9.23 -6.10
C TYR A 199 2.40 -10.30 -5.90
N ALA A 200 2.27 -10.84 -4.69
CA ALA A 200 1.21 -11.80 -4.37
C ALA A 200 -0.18 -11.20 -4.58
N PHE A 201 -0.42 -10.00 -4.06
CA PHE A 201 -1.67 -9.26 -4.24
C PHE A 201 -2.00 -9.04 -5.73
N GLY A 202 -1.02 -8.52 -6.48
CA GLY A 202 -1.18 -8.24 -7.90
C GLY A 202 -1.45 -9.48 -8.73
N ALA A 203 -0.78 -10.60 -8.42
CA ALA A 203 -0.98 -11.86 -9.10
C ALA A 203 -2.36 -12.45 -8.80
N ASP A 204 -2.77 -12.53 -7.53
CA ASP A 204 -4.08 -13.08 -7.13
C ASP A 204 -5.23 -12.32 -7.79
N SER A 205 -5.16 -10.99 -7.76
CA SER A 205 -6.18 -10.12 -8.37
C SER A 205 -6.21 -10.21 -9.90
N ALA A 206 -5.03 -10.27 -10.54
CA ALA A 206 -4.94 -10.36 -12.00
C ALA A 206 -5.33 -11.74 -12.53
N GLU A 207 -4.95 -12.83 -11.84
CA GLU A 207 -5.38 -14.20 -12.18
C GLU A 207 -6.91 -14.31 -12.20
N PHE A 208 -7.58 -13.72 -11.19
CA PHE A 208 -9.04 -13.68 -11.16
C PHE A 208 -9.63 -12.89 -12.34
N ILE A 209 -9.15 -11.68 -12.60
CA ILE A 209 -9.64 -10.85 -13.71
C ILE A 209 -9.39 -11.54 -15.06
N ALA A 210 -8.20 -12.08 -15.28
CA ALA A 210 -7.86 -12.78 -16.51
C ALA A 210 -8.75 -14.01 -16.74
N LEU A 211 -9.01 -14.80 -15.69
CA LEU A 211 -9.92 -15.94 -15.76
C LEU A 211 -11.33 -15.51 -16.16
N LYS A 212 -11.83 -14.39 -15.64
CA LYS A 212 -13.20 -13.92 -15.87
C LYS A 212 -13.35 -13.16 -17.19
N ALA A 213 -12.38 -12.35 -17.59
CA ALA A 213 -12.40 -11.62 -18.84
C ALA A 213 -12.11 -12.53 -20.05
N GLY A 214 -11.29 -13.56 -19.86
CA GLY A 214 -10.85 -14.46 -20.91
C GLY A 214 -9.79 -13.86 -21.84
N LYS A 215 -9.24 -14.71 -22.71
CA LYS A 215 -8.22 -14.29 -23.68
C LYS A 215 -8.79 -13.24 -24.65
N GLY A 216 -8.07 -12.12 -24.82
CA GLY A 216 -8.51 -10.98 -25.62
C GLY A 216 -9.60 -10.13 -24.95
N GLY A 217 -10.01 -10.48 -23.72
CA GLY A 217 -10.93 -9.66 -22.93
C GLY A 217 -10.32 -8.29 -22.60
N LYS A 218 -11.12 -7.23 -22.72
CA LYS A 218 -10.70 -5.85 -22.51
C LYS A 218 -10.69 -5.53 -21.03
N VAL A 219 -9.51 -5.28 -20.46
CA VAL A 219 -9.34 -4.95 -19.05
C VAL A 219 -8.82 -3.52 -18.89
N LEU A 220 -9.49 -2.75 -18.05
CA LEU A 220 -9.01 -1.45 -17.58
C LEU A 220 -8.23 -1.66 -16.27
N ALA A 221 -6.96 -1.29 -16.26
CA ALA A 221 -6.16 -1.25 -15.04
C ALA A 221 -6.25 0.15 -14.43
N MET A 222 -6.86 0.26 -13.26
CA MET A 222 -7.00 1.51 -12.52
C MET A 222 -6.06 1.51 -11.32
N ARG A 223 -5.08 2.39 -11.34
CA ARG A 223 -4.04 2.49 -10.32
C ARG A 223 -4.31 3.66 -9.38
N LEU A 224 -3.90 3.52 -8.12
CA LEU A 224 -4.12 4.56 -7.11
C LEU A 224 -3.14 5.73 -7.29
N LEU A 225 -1.84 5.47 -7.12
CA LEU A 225 -0.76 6.46 -7.15
C LEU A 225 0.48 5.90 -7.83
N PRO A 226 1.23 6.72 -8.59
CA PRO A 226 2.51 6.32 -9.13
C PRO A 226 3.61 6.31 -8.06
N ASP A 227 4.71 5.61 -8.33
CA ASP A 227 5.96 5.60 -7.55
C ASP A 227 5.80 5.18 -6.05
N VAL A 228 4.75 4.43 -5.73
CA VAL A 228 4.57 3.78 -4.44
C VAL A 228 4.96 2.31 -4.57
N ASP A 229 6.06 1.89 -3.97
CA ASP A 229 6.69 0.57 -4.16
C ASP A 229 5.69 -0.60 -4.11
N VAL A 230 4.83 -0.66 -3.09
CA VAL A 230 3.85 -1.74 -2.96
C VAL A 230 2.83 -1.76 -4.09
N LEU A 231 2.39 -0.58 -4.59
CA LEU A 231 1.45 -0.46 -5.71
C LEU A 231 2.14 -0.78 -7.04
N GLU A 232 3.38 -0.36 -7.21
CA GLU A 232 4.19 -0.70 -8.38
C GLU A 232 4.43 -2.22 -8.47
N ASN A 233 4.71 -2.88 -7.34
CA ASN A 233 4.85 -4.33 -7.29
C ASN A 233 3.55 -5.05 -7.63
N ARG A 234 2.39 -4.55 -7.16
CA ARG A 234 1.07 -5.08 -7.53
C ARG A 234 0.85 -5.01 -9.03
N TRP A 235 1.11 -3.85 -9.64
CA TRP A 235 0.98 -3.68 -11.09
C TRP A 235 1.98 -4.53 -11.87
N ALA A 236 3.24 -4.60 -11.46
CA ALA A 236 4.25 -5.40 -12.13
C ALA A 236 3.85 -6.89 -12.20
N ALA A 237 3.33 -7.44 -11.11
CA ALA A 237 2.80 -8.82 -11.10
C ALA A 237 1.55 -8.96 -11.97
N ALA A 238 0.60 -8.04 -11.87
CA ALA A 238 -0.63 -8.07 -12.66
C ALA A 238 -0.32 -8.03 -14.15
N LYS A 239 0.63 -7.20 -14.57
CA LYS A 239 1.07 -7.12 -15.96
C LYS A 239 1.64 -8.44 -16.48
N VAL A 240 2.49 -9.10 -15.69
CA VAL A 240 3.02 -10.44 -16.03
C VAL A 240 1.88 -11.44 -16.26
N ILE A 241 0.89 -11.43 -15.38
CA ILE A 241 -0.27 -12.34 -15.48
C ILE A 241 -1.11 -12.00 -16.72
N PHE A 242 -1.46 -10.75 -16.95
CA PHE A 242 -2.25 -10.32 -18.10
C PHE A 242 -1.56 -10.64 -19.42
N ASP A 243 -0.25 -10.39 -19.53
CA ASP A 243 0.55 -10.73 -20.71
C ASP A 243 0.54 -12.27 -20.96
N ARG A 244 0.72 -13.07 -19.89
CA ARG A 244 0.72 -14.53 -19.95
C ARG A 244 -0.63 -15.09 -20.41
N GLU A 245 -1.72 -14.57 -19.86
CA GLU A 245 -3.08 -15.04 -20.13
C GLU A 245 -3.67 -14.45 -21.43
N GLY A 246 -2.95 -13.53 -22.08
CA GLY A 246 -3.36 -12.91 -23.34
C GLY A 246 -4.57 -11.98 -23.19
N VAL A 247 -4.67 -11.29 -22.06
CA VAL A 247 -5.69 -10.26 -21.79
C VAL A 247 -5.31 -8.98 -22.54
N ASP A 248 -6.30 -8.27 -23.08
CA ASP A 248 -6.12 -6.97 -23.72
C ASP A 248 -6.28 -5.85 -22.69
N VAL A 249 -5.15 -5.39 -22.12
CA VAL A 249 -5.15 -4.23 -21.20
C VAL A 249 -5.34 -2.96 -22.03
N VAL A 250 -6.59 -2.49 -22.13
CA VAL A 250 -6.98 -1.34 -22.97
C VAL A 250 -6.57 0.01 -22.38
N GLY A 251 -6.19 0.05 -21.11
CA GLY A 251 -5.66 1.24 -20.47
C GLY A 251 -5.09 0.99 -19.08
N VAL A 252 -4.15 1.87 -18.69
CA VAL A 252 -3.55 1.91 -17.35
C VAL A 252 -3.64 3.35 -16.88
N GLU A 253 -4.52 3.61 -15.90
CA GLU A 253 -4.87 4.97 -15.49
C GLU A 253 -4.71 5.17 -13.99
N PHE A 254 -4.26 6.35 -13.58
CA PHE A 254 -4.15 6.72 -12.17
C PHE A 254 -5.34 7.57 -11.73
N ASN A 255 -6.09 7.08 -10.73
CA ASN A 255 -7.18 7.86 -10.13
C ASN A 255 -6.70 8.90 -9.10
N ASN A 256 -5.47 8.79 -8.59
CA ASN A 256 -4.86 9.72 -7.63
C ASN A 256 -5.68 9.90 -6.33
N ALA A 257 -6.32 8.85 -5.85
CA ALA A 257 -7.25 8.86 -4.72
C ALA A 257 -8.44 9.84 -4.92
N ASP A 258 -8.86 10.08 -6.16
CA ASP A 258 -9.97 10.95 -6.54
C ASP A 258 -11.10 10.09 -7.13
N LEU A 259 -12.21 9.95 -6.37
CA LEU A 259 -13.37 9.13 -6.77
C LEU A 259 -14.10 9.72 -8.01
N PRO A 260 -14.35 11.02 -8.11
CA PRO A 260 -14.84 11.65 -9.35
C PRO A 260 -13.98 11.33 -10.56
N LYS A 261 -12.64 11.40 -10.43
CA LYS A 261 -11.71 11.05 -11.51
C LYS A 261 -11.84 9.57 -11.91
N ALA A 262 -11.95 8.67 -10.94
CA ALA A 262 -12.15 7.26 -11.22
C ALA A 262 -13.42 7.02 -12.06
N LYS A 263 -14.54 7.68 -11.74
CA LYS A 263 -15.78 7.63 -12.53
C LYS A 263 -15.60 8.16 -13.95
N THR A 264 -14.91 9.30 -14.11
CA THR A 264 -14.61 9.88 -15.42
C THR A 264 -13.79 8.92 -16.29
N ILE A 265 -12.74 8.30 -15.72
CA ILE A 265 -11.93 7.30 -16.42
C ILE A 265 -12.82 6.18 -16.96
N VAL A 266 -13.67 5.58 -16.12
CA VAL A 266 -14.58 4.49 -16.54
C VAL A 266 -15.49 4.94 -17.68
N ALA A 267 -16.12 6.13 -17.55
CA ALA A 267 -17.02 6.66 -18.56
C ALA A 267 -16.32 6.89 -19.91
N ASP A 268 -15.09 7.40 -19.90
CA ASP A 268 -14.29 7.61 -21.10
C ASP A 268 -13.93 6.29 -21.79
N TYR A 269 -13.57 5.26 -21.01
CA TYR A 269 -13.24 3.95 -21.56
C TYR A 269 -14.48 3.23 -22.12
N LEU A 270 -15.63 3.33 -21.45
CA LEU A 270 -16.90 2.82 -21.99
C LEU A 270 -17.27 3.50 -23.30
N LYS A 271 -17.10 4.83 -23.40
CA LYS A 271 -17.33 5.56 -24.65
C LYS A 271 -16.40 5.14 -25.77
N ARG A 272 -15.13 4.83 -25.47
CA ARG A 272 -14.11 4.45 -26.47
C ARG A 272 -14.27 3.02 -26.96
N PHE A 273 -14.60 2.10 -26.07
CA PHE A 273 -14.56 0.66 -26.34
C PHE A 273 -15.94 -0.01 -26.33
N GLY A 274 -16.99 0.70 -25.91
CA GLY A 274 -18.36 0.19 -25.81
C GLY A 274 -18.56 -0.81 -24.67
N LYS A 275 -17.58 -1.69 -24.43
CA LYS A 275 -17.61 -2.73 -23.39
C LYS A 275 -16.23 -2.88 -22.77
N ILE A 276 -16.19 -3.08 -21.46
CA ILE A 276 -15.03 -3.47 -20.66
C ILE A 276 -15.35 -4.83 -20.01
N ASP A 277 -14.45 -5.80 -20.12
CA ASP A 277 -14.66 -7.17 -19.65
C ASP A 277 -14.12 -7.43 -18.24
N GLY A 278 -13.35 -6.48 -17.69
CA GLY A 278 -12.85 -6.51 -16.32
C GLY A 278 -12.21 -5.19 -15.91
N VAL A 279 -12.27 -4.85 -14.62
CA VAL A 279 -11.53 -3.73 -14.05
C VAL A 279 -10.63 -4.23 -12.93
N TRP A 280 -9.33 -4.07 -13.13
CA TRP A 280 -8.33 -4.38 -12.12
C TRP A 280 -7.90 -3.11 -11.39
N LEU A 281 -7.93 -3.13 -10.07
CA LEU A 281 -7.45 -2.04 -9.22
C LEU A 281 -6.25 -2.52 -8.39
N ASP A 282 -5.22 -1.70 -8.31
CA ASP A 282 -4.07 -1.94 -7.43
C ASP A 282 -4.36 -1.59 -5.94
N ALA A 283 -5.49 -0.93 -5.66
CA ALA A 283 -5.99 -0.64 -4.33
C ALA A 283 -7.52 -0.49 -4.37
N GLY A 284 -8.22 -0.96 -3.33
CA GLY A 284 -9.68 -1.01 -3.29
C GLY A 284 -10.39 0.34 -3.16
N PHE A 285 -9.67 1.43 -2.98
CA PHE A 285 -10.23 2.76 -2.71
C PHE A 285 -11.32 3.20 -3.70
N ALA A 286 -11.16 2.90 -4.98
CA ALA A 286 -12.08 3.35 -6.02
C ALA A 286 -13.10 2.29 -6.47
N SER A 287 -13.12 1.09 -5.87
CA SER A 287 -13.95 -0.03 -6.35
C SER A 287 -15.45 0.30 -6.38
N VAL A 288 -15.96 1.00 -5.36
CA VAL A 288 -17.37 1.46 -5.33
C VAL A 288 -17.63 2.50 -6.41
N ALA A 289 -16.74 3.48 -6.58
CA ALA A 289 -16.89 4.51 -7.60
C ALA A 289 -16.85 3.94 -9.03
N VAL A 290 -16.06 2.90 -9.26
CA VAL A 290 -16.03 2.16 -10.52
C VAL A 290 -17.38 1.50 -10.77
N ALA A 291 -17.93 0.76 -9.81
CA ALA A 291 -19.25 0.14 -9.96
C ALA A 291 -20.36 1.16 -10.24
N GLU A 292 -20.37 2.27 -9.51
CA GLU A 292 -21.31 3.38 -9.73
C GLU A 292 -21.20 4.01 -11.14
N ALA A 293 -19.99 4.08 -11.70
CA ALA A 293 -19.82 4.59 -13.07
C ALA A 293 -20.40 3.66 -14.13
N PHE A 294 -20.32 2.32 -13.94
CA PHE A 294 -21.00 1.36 -14.80
C PHE A 294 -22.53 1.48 -14.69
N HIS A 295 -23.06 1.64 -13.47
CA HIS A 295 -24.50 1.89 -13.27
C HIS A 295 -24.97 3.18 -13.98
N ALA A 296 -24.20 4.26 -13.84
CA ALA A 296 -24.51 5.53 -14.49
C ALA A 296 -24.52 5.44 -16.03
N ALA A 297 -23.72 4.51 -16.57
CA ALA A 297 -23.71 4.20 -18.01
C ALA A 297 -24.77 3.16 -18.45
N ASN A 298 -25.64 2.70 -17.53
CA ASN A 298 -26.57 1.60 -17.75
C ASN A 298 -25.87 0.31 -18.27
N GLN A 299 -24.68 0.04 -17.79
CA GLN A 299 -23.88 -1.14 -18.10
C GLN A 299 -23.78 -2.06 -16.87
N PRO A 300 -23.76 -3.39 -17.05
CA PRO A 300 -23.47 -4.31 -15.95
C PRO A 300 -22.03 -4.09 -15.45
N VAL A 301 -21.87 -4.16 -14.14
CA VAL A 301 -20.52 -4.08 -13.53
C VAL A 301 -19.74 -5.34 -13.95
N PRO A 302 -18.57 -5.19 -14.61
CA PRO A 302 -17.76 -6.35 -15.01
C PRO A 302 -17.06 -6.97 -13.80
N PRO A 303 -16.36 -8.09 -13.96
CA PRO A 303 -15.45 -8.60 -12.95
C PRO A 303 -14.54 -7.50 -12.41
N LEU A 304 -14.49 -7.36 -11.07
CA LEU A 304 -13.90 -6.23 -10.39
C LEU A 304 -13.01 -6.69 -9.25
N THR A 305 -11.88 -6.02 -9.05
CA THR A 305 -11.06 -6.21 -7.85
C THR A 305 -11.32 -5.11 -6.82
N GLY A 306 -11.11 -5.44 -5.54
CA GLY A 306 -11.18 -4.49 -4.42
C GLY A 306 -10.27 -4.89 -3.28
N GLU A 307 -10.51 -4.32 -2.12
CA GLU A 307 -9.92 -4.69 -0.84
C GLU A 307 -11.05 -4.86 0.21
N ASP A 308 -10.69 -5.08 1.46
CA ASP A 308 -11.61 -5.41 2.56
C ASP A 308 -12.33 -4.19 3.18
N GLN A 309 -12.61 -3.14 2.40
CA GLN A 309 -13.41 -1.99 2.83
C GLN A 309 -14.89 -2.33 2.91
N GLN A 310 -15.57 -1.90 3.96
CA GLN A 310 -16.97 -2.27 4.24
C GLN A 310 -17.95 -1.81 3.16
N ASP A 311 -17.76 -0.64 2.56
CA ASP A 311 -18.62 -0.15 1.48
C ASP A 311 -18.54 -1.06 0.24
N PHE A 312 -17.33 -1.46 -0.14
CA PHE A 312 -17.14 -2.38 -1.26
C PHE A 312 -17.69 -3.78 -0.97
N LEU A 313 -17.38 -4.34 0.21
CA LEU A 313 -17.89 -5.66 0.60
C LEU A 313 -19.42 -5.68 0.68
N ALA A 314 -20.04 -4.63 1.23
CA ALA A 314 -21.49 -4.48 1.31
C ALA A 314 -22.14 -4.34 -0.08
N LEU A 315 -21.53 -3.56 -0.97
CA LEU A 315 -21.98 -3.43 -2.36
C LEU A 315 -21.89 -4.77 -3.08
N TRP A 316 -20.75 -5.47 -2.94
CA TRP A 316 -20.54 -6.79 -3.54
C TRP A 316 -21.61 -7.79 -3.09
N GLN A 317 -21.89 -7.86 -1.78
CA GLN A 317 -22.94 -8.74 -1.24
C GLN A 317 -24.32 -8.37 -1.78
N LYS A 318 -24.66 -7.07 -1.76
CA LYS A 318 -25.98 -6.57 -2.18
C LYS A 318 -26.26 -6.86 -3.64
N GLU A 319 -25.28 -6.61 -4.51
CA GLU A 319 -25.44 -6.69 -5.96
C GLU A 319 -24.94 -8.03 -6.55
N LYS A 320 -24.39 -8.91 -5.71
CA LYS A 320 -23.80 -10.19 -6.13
C LYS A 320 -22.75 -10.00 -7.22
N LEU A 321 -21.87 -9.02 -7.05
CA LEU A 321 -20.84 -8.71 -8.01
C LEU A 321 -19.93 -9.92 -8.25
N THR A 322 -19.38 -10.01 -9.45
CA THR A 322 -18.26 -10.92 -9.73
C THR A 322 -16.98 -10.24 -9.31
N ALA A 323 -16.52 -10.51 -8.10
CA ALA A 323 -15.40 -9.77 -7.52
C ALA A 323 -14.45 -10.65 -6.71
N ILE A 324 -13.26 -10.09 -6.42
CA ILE A 324 -12.26 -10.63 -5.51
C ILE A 324 -11.62 -9.47 -4.75
N ALA A 325 -11.25 -9.71 -3.50
CA ALA A 325 -10.52 -8.73 -2.70
C ALA A 325 -9.32 -9.39 -2.01
N PRO A 326 -8.14 -9.43 -2.66
CA PRO A 326 -6.91 -9.67 -1.94
C PRO A 326 -6.71 -8.55 -0.92
N THR A 327 -6.23 -8.89 0.28
CA THR A 327 -6.13 -7.92 1.36
C THR A 327 -4.69 -7.48 1.59
N TYR A 328 -4.54 -6.28 2.15
CA TYR A 328 -3.31 -5.84 2.81
C TYR A 328 -3.62 -5.69 4.29
N PRO A 329 -3.49 -6.78 5.08
CA PRO A 329 -4.17 -6.90 6.36
C PRO A 329 -3.81 -5.81 7.37
N VAL A 330 -4.83 -5.13 7.91
CA VAL A 330 -4.65 -4.10 8.93
C VAL A 330 -4.11 -4.68 10.23
N TYR A 331 -4.34 -5.96 10.52
CA TYR A 331 -3.86 -6.56 11.76
C TYR A 331 -2.33 -6.56 11.92
N GLN A 332 -1.54 -6.26 10.87
CA GLN A 332 -0.09 -6.05 11.02
C GLN A 332 0.26 -4.95 12.04
N TRP A 333 -0.64 -3.99 12.26
CA TRP A 333 -0.51 -2.96 13.28
C TRP A 333 -0.56 -3.54 14.69
N ARG A 334 -1.38 -4.58 14.93
CA ARG A 334 -1.39 -5.35 16.18
C ARG A 334 -0.09 -6.11 16.36
N THR A 335 0.33 -6.81 15.30
CA THR A 335 1.54 -7.63 15.31
C THR A 335 2.76 -6.82 15.71
N ALA A 336 2.85 -5.53 15.30
CA ALA A 336 3.95 -4.66 15.67
C ALA A 336 4.03 -4.41 17.20
N VAL A 337 2.90 -4.22 17.87
CA VAL A 337 2.84 -4.10 19.35
C VAL A 337 3.19 -5.44 20.01
N ILE A 338 2.62 -6.53 19.52
CA ILE A 338 2.89 -7.89 20.05
C ILE A 338 4.38 -8.24 19.90
N ALA A 339 4.98 -7.91 18.75
CA ALA A 339 6.41 -8.10 18.56
C ALA A 339 7.26 -7.32 19.60
N ALA A 340 6.88 -6.07 19.91
CA ALA A 340 7.53 -5.29 20.95
C ALA A 340 7.43 -5.98 22.31
N THR A 341 6.25 -6.54 22.67
CA THR A 341 6.07 -7.25 23.95
C THR A 341 6.89 -8.53 24.00
N TYR A 342 6.96 -9.28 22.89
CA TYR A 342 7.79 -10.49 22.79
C TYR A 342 9.27 -10.16 22.97
N ILE A 343 9.76 -9.17 22.25
CA ILE A 343 11.16 -8.74 22.31
C ILE A 343 11.53 -8.29 23.73
N LEU A 344 10.71 -7.44 24.36
CA LEU A 344 10.99 -6.94 25.72
C LEU A 344 10.83 -8.01 26.80
N SER A 345 10.13 -9.10 26.52
CA SER A 345 10.03 -10.30 27.38
C SER A 345 11.14 -11.32 27.10
N GLY A 346 11.99 -11.12 26.10
CA GLY A 346 13.01 -12.08 25.68
C GLY A 346 12.46 -13.28 24.90
N ARG A 347 11.22 -13.19 24.40
CA ARG A 347 10.64 -14.21 23.52
C ARG A 347 11.14 -13.99 22.10
N PRO A 348 11.62 -15.03 21.40
CA PRO A 348 12.09 -14.88 20.03
C PRO A 348 10.98 -14.41 19.09
N VAL A 349 11.37 -13.65 18.07
CA VAL A 349 10.49 -13.18 16.98
C VAL A 349 11.08 -13.55 15.63
N PRO A 350 10.28 -13.68 14.56
CA PRO A 350 10.84 -13.83 13.23
C PRO A 350 11.70 -12.62 12.83
N LYS A 351 12.80 -12.84 12.14
CA LYS A 351 13.58 -11.74 11.52
C LYS A 351 12.73 -10.99 10.49
N GLU A 352 12.01 -11.75 9.68
CA GLU A 352 10.97 -11.29 8.77
C GLU A 352 9.67 -11.99 9.20
N TRP A 353 8.71 -11.21 9.73
CA TRP A 353 7.43 -11.73 10.17
C TRP A 353 6.42 -11.59 9.05
N ILE A 354 6.41 -12.60 8.18
CA ILE A 354 5.52 -12.64 7.04
C ILE A 354 4.15 -13.14 7.50
N LEU A 355 3.18 -12.25 7.43
CA LEU A 355 1.79 -12.51 7.80
C LEU A 355 1.02 -13.13 6.63
N PRO A 356 -0.01 -13.96 6.90
CA PRO A 356 -0.90 -14.43 5.85
C PRO A 356 -1.60 -13.27 5.15
N GLN A 357 -1.75 -13.40 3.84
CA GLN A 357 -2.47 -12.44 3.00
C GLN A 357 -3.79 -13.06 2.58
N VAL A 358 -4.86 -12.64 3.25
CA VAL A 358 -6.20 -13.18 3.02
C VAL A 358 -6.71 -12.75 1.64
N ILE A 359 -7.40 -13.65 0.97
CA ILE A 359 -8.15 -13.37 -0.25
C ILE A 359 -9.62 -13.56 0.07
N ILE A 360 -10.40 -12.47 -0.02
CA ILE A 360 -11.84 -12.53 0.13
C ILE A 360 -12.44 -12.90 -1.23
N SER A 361 -13.23 -13.96 -1.22
CA SER A 361 -14.01 -14.45 -2.36
C SER A 361 -15.51 -14.39 -2.05
N SER A 362 -16.36 -14.69 -3.03
CA SER A 362 -17.80 -14.75 -2.79
C SER A 362 -18.18 -15.75 -1.69
N ASP A 363 -17.39 -16.82 -1.52
CA ASP A 363 -17.67 -17.87 -0.52
C ASP A 363 -17.31 -17.43 0.89
N THR A 364 -16.36 -16.51 1.05
CA THR A 364 -15.87 -16.02 2.36
C THR A 364 -16.31 -14.59 2.67
N LEU A 365 -16.98 -13.91 1.74
CA LEU A 365 -17.38 -12.52 1.86
C LEU A 365 -18.14 -12.21 3.16
N SER A 366 -19.05 -13.08 3.57
CA SER A 366 -19.85 -12.91 4.78
C SER A 366 -19.03 -12.83 6.07
N ASP A 367 -17.86 -13.46 6.09
CA ASP A 367 -16.99 -13.50 7.27
C ASP A 367 -16.29 -12.16 7.54
N TYR A 368 -16.23 -11.31 6.51
CA TYR A 368 -15.57 -9.99 6.55
C TYR A 368 -16.55 -8.81 6.61
N LEU A 369 -17.85 -9.08 6.52
CA LEU A 369 -18.84 -8.04 6.69
C LEU A 369 -19.06 -7.77 8.18
N THR A 370 -18.95 -6.50 8.56
CA THR A 370 -19.16 -6.05 9.94
C THR A 370 -20.23 -4.97 9.95
N PRO A 371 -21.50 -5.35 10.16
CA PRO A 371 -22.61 -4.39 10.14
C PRO A 371 -22.40 -3.24 11.13
N GLY A 372 -22.79 -2.04 10.73
CA GLY A 372 -22.67 -0.84 11.57
C GLY A 372 -21.30 -0.14 11.51
N MET A 373 -20.32 -0.71 10.83
CA MET A 373 -19.03 -0.05 10.63
C MET A 373 -19.10 1.04 9.55
N PRO A 374 -18.22 2.07 9.64
CA PRO A 374 -18.11 3.09 8.61
C PRO A 374 -17.79 2.49 7.22
N PRO A 375 -18.21 3.14 6.11
CA PRO A 375 -17.95 2.67 4.76
C PRO A 375 -16.49 2.31 4.49
N LEU A 376 -15.55 3.14 4.94
CA LEU A 376 -14.13 3.00 4.71
C LEU A 376 -13.39 2.21 5.82
N PHE A 377 -14.11 1.47 6.68
CA PHE A 377 -13.50 0.57 7.65
C PHE A 377 -12.91 -0.66 6.95
N PHE A 378 -11.70 -1.04 7.32
CA PHE A 378 -11.01 -2.23 6.81
C PHE A 378 -11.25 -3.43 7.74
N SER A 379 -11.79 -4.50 7.20
CA SER A 379 -12.27 -5.66 7.97
C SER A 379 -11.16 -6.53 8.55
N THR A 380 -9.98 -6.52 7.94
CA THR A 380 -8.85 -7.35 8.38
C THR A 380 -8.04 -6.73 9.54
N CYS A 381 -8.68 -5.96 10.41
CA CYS A 381 -8.04 -5.39 11.60
C CYS A 381 -7.77 -6.45 12.69
N GLY A 382 -8.50 -7.57 12.69
CA GLY A 382 -8.50 -8.51 13.80
C GLY A 382 -9.03 -7.90 15.11
N CYS A 383 -9.80 -6.83 15.02
CA CYS A 383 -10.22 -5.99 16.14
C CYS A 383 -11.65 -6.29 16.64
N GLN A 384 -12.40 -7.16 15.95
CA GLN A 384 -13.83 -7.41 16.22
C GLN A 384 -14.12 -7.92 17.64
N LYS A 385 -13.13 -8.56 18.28
CA LYS A 385 -13.23 -9.05 19.66
C LYS A 385 -12.50 -8.18 20.68
N MET A 386 -11.97 -7.01 20.26
CA MET A 386 -11.28 -6.10 21.18
C MET A 386 -12.26 -5.31 22.04
N PRO A 387 -11.89 -4.98 23.29
CA PRO A 387 -12.65 -4.02 24.09
C PRO A 387 -12.85 -2.69 23.35
N GLY A 388 -14.06 -2.14 23.45
CA GLY A 388 -14.40 -0.88 22.78
C GLY A 388 -14.83 -1.02 21.32
N PHE A 389 -14.71 -2.22 20.71
CA PHE A 389 -15.29 -2.47 19.39
C PHE A 389 -16.83 -2.51 19.46
N PRO A 390 -17.58 -1.96 18.51
CA PRO A 390 -17.13 -1.23 17.30
C PRO A 390 -16.90 0.29 17.50
N LYS A 391 -17.28 0.84 18.67
CA LYS A 391 -17.36 2.30 18.92
C LYS A 391 -16.01 3.01 18.76
N GLU A 392 -14.92 2.47 19.27
CA GLU A 392 -13.59 3.06 19.13
C GLU A 392 -13.12 3.11 17.67
N TRP A 393 -13.72 2.30 16.78
CA TRP A 393 -13.50 2.31 15.33
C TRP A 393 -14.60 3.06 14.57
N SER A 394 -15.32 3.96 15.25
CA SER A 394 -16.41 4.77 14.67
C SER A 394 -17.61 3.96 14.17
N GLY A 395 -17.77 2.73 14.64
CA GLY A 395 -18.96 1.90 14.41
C GLY A 395 -20.13 2.26 15.33
N LYS A 396 -21.32 1.77 14.97
CA LYS A 396 -22.58 1.96 15.71
C LYS A 396 -22.89 0.79 16.61
#